data_3fdeab6b7f2b0cc5d732015b69b032c1
#
_entry.id   3fdeab6b7f2b0cc5d732015b69b032c1
#
_cell.length_a   1.000
_cell.length_b   1.000
_cell.length_c   1.000
_cell.angle_alpha   90.00
_cell.angle_beta   90.00
_cell.angle_gamma   90.00
#
_symmetry.space_group_name_H-M   'P 1'
#
loop_
_entity.id
_entity.type
_entity.pdbx_description
1 polymer ?
#
loop_
_entity_poly.entity_id
_entity_poly.type
_entity_poly.pdbx_seq_one_letter_code
_entity_poly.pdbx_strand_id
1 'polypeptide(L)'
;MDRPDLTLTASLRPAALDARRGVVRLHPEVLTALGLRPGDPVRLAGRRVTAGIVAAAEPTASTALLYADDLTLGNLGVRDGGQVTVSPAPVTPARRVLLAGPAEIAAVVSPEMLRLALLGKVVTTGDDVSLLPQDVLPDAATRSLVEAARRSLSNRVGYAWTSTLLGVVAAEPEGALVTMDTLVGWEHGPVTHGSAGTSAEPWVTGPCSQPTRVSMVT
;
A
#
# COMPACT_ATOMS: atom_id res chain seq x y z
N MET A 1 22.20 15.04 -6.41
CA MET A 1 22.70 14.43 -5.16
C MET A 1 22.20 13.00 -5.15
N ASP A 2 23.13 12.06 -5.22
CA ASP A 2 22.78 10.64 -5.06
C ASP A 2 22.20 10.44 -3.65
N ARG A 3 21.00 9.87 -3.59
CA ARG A 3 20.38 9.51 -2.31
C ARG A 3 21.13 8.31 -1.76
N PRO A 4 21.48 8.31 -0.47
CA PRO A 4 22.16 7.15 0.12
C PRO A 4 21.24 5.93 0.00
N ASP A 5 21.80 4.81 -0.42
CA ASP A 5 21.17 3.51 -0.40
C ASP A 5 22.02 2.52 0.41
N LEU A 6 21.36 1.57 1.04
CA LEU A 6 22.03 0.51 1.78
C LEU A 6 21.40 -0.84 1.44
N THR A 7 22.24 -1.83 1.20
CA THR A 7 21.81 -3.21 0.99
C THR A 7 21.83 -3.95 2.33
N LEU A 8 20.67 -4.47 2.74
CA LEU A 8 20.46 -5.18 3.98
C LEU A 8 19.93 -6.58 3.71
N THR A 9 20.07 -7.45 4.67
CA THR A 9 19.49 -8.80 4.61
C THR A 9 18.09 -8.76 5.21
N ALA A 10 17.10 -9.23 4.47
CA ALA A 10 15.73 -9.34 4.94
C ALA A 10 15.59 -10.37 6.05
N SER A 11 14.87 -10.03 7.10
CA SER A 11 14.53 -10.92 8.21
C SER A 11 13.02 -10.94 8.42
N LEU A 12 12.43 -12.13 8.31
CA LEU A 12 11.01 -12.35 8.54
C LEU A 12 10.72 -12.31 10.05
N ARG A 13 10.59 -11.14 10.62
CA ARG A 13 10.25 -10.89 12.02
C ARG A 13 9.32 -9.69 12.14
N PRO A 14 8.04 -9.83 11.79
CA PRO A 14 7.11 -8.73 11.97
C PRO A 14 6.85 -8.50 13.47
N ALA A 15 6.88 -7.25 13.92
CA ALA A 15 6.21 -6.91 15.15
C ALA A 15 4.70 -7.08 14.96
N ALA A 16 3.98 -7.49 16.00
CA ALA A 16 2.55 -7.75 15.89
C ALA A 16 1.73 -6.54 15.36
N LEU A 17 2.17 -5.32 15.71
CA LEU A 17 1.53 -4.08 15.27
C LEU A 17 1.90 -3.67 13.83
N ASP A 18 2.95 -4.25 13.25
CA ASP A 18 3.42 -3.90 11.91
C ASP A 18 2.94 -4.89 10.85
N ALA A 19 2.58 -6.12 11.28
CA ALA A 19 2.25 -7.21 10.38
C ALA A 19 1.17 -6.82 9.37
N ARG A 20 1.51 -6.96 8.07
CA ARG A 20 0.64 -6.65 6.92
C ARG A 20 0.18 -5.21 6.81
N ARG A 21 0.89 -4.28 7.45
CA ARG A 21 0.62 -2.84 7.39
C ARG A 21 1.59 -2.04 6.51
N GLY A 22 2.53 -2.72 5.85
CA GLY A 22 3.55 -2.07 5.01
C GLY A 22 4.61 -1.34 5.84
N VAL A 23 4.90 -1.84 7.03
CA VAL A 23 5.93 -1.28 7.92
C VAL A 23 7.16 -2.19 7.92
N VAL A 24 8.32 -1.58 7.76
CA VAL A 24 9.62 -2.25 7.91
C VAL A 24 10.41 -1.62 9.04
N ARG A 25 11.18 -2.43 9.79
CA ARG A 25 12.01 -1.92 10.88
C ARG A 25 13.48 -1.97 10.54
N LEU A 26 14.16 -0.87 10.83
CA LEU A 26 15.59 -0.70 10.66
C LEU A 26 16.24 -0.30 11.98
N HIS A 27 17.48 -0.71 12.17
CA HIS A 27 18.27 -0.26 13.31
C HIS A 27 18.36 1.28 13.34
N PRO A 28 18.32 1.93 14.51
CA PRO A 28 18.39 3.39 14.61
C PRO A 28 19.60 4.02 13.90
N GLU A 29 20.77 3.37 13.93
CA GLU A 29 21.96 3.83 13.20
C GLU A 29 21.77 3.79 11.68
N VAL A 30 21.08 2.78 11.15
CA VAL A 30 20.74 2.66 9.72
C VAL A 30 19.77 3.76 9.31
N LEU A 31 18.77 4.05 10.14
CA LEU A 31 17.86 5.18 9.92
C LEU A 31 18.64 6.50 9.82
N THR A 32 19.56 6.73 10.77
CA THR A 32 20.42 7.92 10.80
C THR A 32 21.29 8.00 9.54
N ALA A 33 21.92 6.91 9.15
CA ALA A 33 22.80 6.85 7.96
C ALA A 33 22.02 7.15 6.66
N LEU A 34 20.75 6.74 6.58
CA LEU A 34 19.87 7.04 5.45
C LEU A 34 19.17 8.40 5.55
N GLY A 35 19.34 9.12 6.67
CA GLY A 35 18.63 10.37 6.93
C GLY A 35 17.12 10.20 7.13
N LEU A 36 16.69 9.03 7.61
CA LEU A 36 15.29 8.65 7.81
C LEU A 36 14.86 8.81 9.26
N ARG A 37 13.57 9.08 9.45
CA ARG A 37 12.90 9.07 10.75
C ARG A 37 11.80 8.01 10.75
N PRO A 38 11.44 7.43 11.90
CA PRO A 38 10.26 6.60 12.00
C PRO A 38 9.03 7.32 11.43
N GLY A 39 8.29 6.64 10.55
CA GLY A 39 7.17 7.21 9.80
C GLY A 39 7.51 7.68 8.38
N ASP A 40 8.79 7.79 8.03
CA ASP A 40 9.17 8.19 6.68
C ASP A 40 8.95 7.05 5.66
N PRO A 41 8.56 7.38 4.42
CA PRO A 41 8.48 6.41 3.35
C PRO A 41 9.87 6.00 2.86
N VAL A 42 9.98 4.72 2.50
CA VAL A 42 11.19 4.15 1.91
C VAL A 42 10.86 3.37 0.66
N ARG A 43 11.79 3.41 -0.28
CA ARG A 43 11.83 2.52 -1.45
C ARG A 43 12.64 1.29 -1.08
N LEU A 44 12.07 0.14 -1.39
CA LEU A 44 12.66 -1.17 -1.14
C LEU A 44 12.84 -1.88 -2.49
N ALA A 45 14.04 -2.33 -2.78
CA ALA A 45 14.34 -3.03 -4.02
C ALA A 45 14.93 -4.42 -3.73
N GLY A 46 14.16 -5.44 -4.07
CA GLY A 46 14.55 -6.84 -4.10
C GLY A 46 14.56 -7.34 -5.55
N ARG A 47 13.88 -8.44 -5.83
CA ARG A 47 13.59 -8.88 -7.21
C ARG A 47 12.54 -7.96 -7.86
N ARG A 48 11.65 -7.40 -7.06
CA ARG A 48 10.70 -6.36 -7.43
C ARG A 48 10.98 -5.13 -6.56
N VAL A 49 10.38 -4.02 -6.95
CA VAL A 49 10.46 -2.77 -6.20
C VAL A 49 9.12 -2.54 -5.53
N THR A 50 9.15 -2.24 -4.25
CA THR A 50 7.99 -1.78 -3.48
C THR A 50 8.36 -0.58 -2.62
N ALA A 51 7.43 -0.10 -1.86
CA ALA A 51 7.62 0.97 -0.88
C ALA A 51 6.95 0.60 0.44
N GLY A 52 7.40 1.25 1.50
CA GLY A 52 6.85 1.03 2.83
C GLY A 52 7.13 2.23 3.74
N ILE A 53 6.72 2.09 4.99
CA ILE A 53 6.99 3.05 6.06
C ILE A 53 8.04 2.46 6.99
N VAL A 54 9.03 3.25 7.38
CA VAL A 54 10.03 2.78 8.34
C VAL A 54 9.58 2.97 9.78
N ALA A 55 9.95 2.02 10.63
CA ALA A 55 9.94 2.14 12.07
C ALA A 55 11.32 1.77 12.63
N ALA A 56 11.61 2.22 13.85
CA ALA A 56 12.84 1.84 14.52
C ALA A 56 12.74 0.39 15.03
N ALA A 57 13.79 -0.39 14.80
CA ALA A 57 14.01 -1.65 15.49
C ALA A 57 14.58 -1.41 16.89
N GLU A 58 14.64 -2.45 17.71
CA GLU A 58 15.29 -2.38 19.02
C GLU A 58 16.78 -1.98 18.87
N PRO A 59 17.34 -1.21 19.79
CA PRO A 59 18.75 -0.81 19.74
C PRO A 59 19.75 -1.98 19.77
N THR A 60 19.30 -3.14 20.22
CA THR A 60 20.09 -4.39 20.24
C THR A 60 19.96 -5.21 18.96
N ALA A 61 19.13 -4.75 18.02
CA ALA A 61 18.96 -5.41 16.72
C ALA A 61 20.24 -5.28 15.87
N SER A 62 20.36 -6.11 14.83
CA SER A 62 21.48 -6.03 13.89
C SER A 62 21.32 -4.86 12.94
N THR A 63 22.40 -4.12 12.70
CA THR A 63 22.49 -3.07 11.68
C THR A 63 22.50 -3.62 10.24
N ALA A 64 22.73 -4.93 10.07
CA ALA A 64 22.75 -5.58 8.75
C ALA A 64 21.38 -6.10 8.32
N LEU A 65 20.34 -6.00 9.18
CA LEU A 65 19.03 -6.59 8.93
C LEU A 65 17.95 -5.54 8.68
N LEU A 66 17.07 -5.88 7.75
CA LEU A 66 15.78 -5.25 7.58
C LEU A 66 14.70 -6.24 8.07
N TYR A 67 13.91 -5.84 9.04
CA TYR A 67 12.83 -6.65 9.57
C TYR A 67 11.52 -6.33 8.84
N ALA A 68 10.89 -7.33 8.27
CA ALA A 68 9.66 -7.20 7.49
C ALA A 68 8.72 -8.38 7.74
N ASP A 69 7.49 -8.24 7.28
CA ASP A 69 6.50 -9.29 7.30
C ASP A 69 6.49 -10.12 5.99
N ASP A 70 5.68 -11.16 5.97
CA ASP A 70 5.49 -12.06 4.83
C ASP A 70 4.96 -11.32 3.59
N LEU A 71 4.05 -10.37 3.79
CA LEU A 71 3.45 -9.58 2.71
C LEU A 71 4.48 -8.68 2.04
N THR A 72 5.26 -7.94 2.82
CA THR A 72 6.32 -7.07 2.31
C THR A 72 7.39 -7.88 1.56
N LEU A 73 7.82 -9.04 2.11
CA LEU A 73 8.75 -9.92 1.43
C LEU A 73 8.17 -10.50 0.14
N GLY A 74 6.88 -10.85 0.14
CA GLY A 74 6.14 -11.26 -1.06
C GLY A 74 6.14 -10.17 -2.14
N ASN A 75 5.84 -8.92 -1.79
CA ASN A 75 5.88 -7.78 -2.69
C ASN A 75 7.28 -7.52 -3.25
N LEU A 76 8.33 -7.71 -2.46
CA LEU A 76 9.73 -7.63 -2.88
C LEU A 76 10.19 -8.81 -3.76
N GLY A 77 9.44 -9.91 -3.76
CA GLY A 77 9.84 -11.15 -4.43
C GLY A 77 11.08 -11.79 -3.79
N VAL A 78 11.34 -11.54 -2.51
CA VAL A 78 12.46 -12.12 -1.76
C VAL A 78 11.95 -13.02 -0.63
N ARG A 79 12.83 -13.91 -0.17
CA ARG A 79 12.57 -14.75 1.01
C ARG A 79 13.37 -14.22 2.20
N ASP A 80 13.08 -14.79 3.37
CA ASP A 80 13.93 -14.59 4.55
C ASP A 80 15.41 -14.89 4.22
N GLY A 81 16.29 -13.99 4.65
CA GLY A 81 17.72 -14.01 4.28
C GLY A 81 18.07 -13.40 2.91
N GLY A 82 17.09 -12.96 2.12
CA GLY A 82 17.33 -12.31 0.83
C GLY A 82 17.86 -10.88 0.97
N GLN A 83 18.54 -10.39 -0.08
CA GLN A 83 19.09 -9.04 -0.08
C GLN A 83 18.03 -8.02 -0.53
N VAL A 84 17.98 -6.89 0.15
CA VAL A 84 17.08 -5.77 -0.14
C VAL A 84 17.88 -4.47 -0.08
N THR A 85 17.80 -3.68 -1.14
CA THR A 85 18.34 -2.33 -1.13
C THR A 85 17.29 -1.35 -0.63
N VAL A 86 17.63 -0.58 0.38
CA VAL A 86 16.76 0.41 1.04
C VAL A 86 17.26 1.80 0.69
N SER A 87 16.37 2.65 0.23
CA SER A 87 16.67 4.07 -0.04
C SER A 87 15.52 4.98 0.42
N PRO A 88 15.81 6.22 0.83
CA PRO A 88 14.77 7.18 1.14
C PRO A 88 13.86 7.43 -0.05
N ALA A 89 12.55 7.46 0.17
CA ALA A 89 11.55 7.83 -0.82
C ALA A 89 11.01 9.24 -0.53
N PRO A 90 10.59 10.01 -1.55
CA PRO A 90 9.88 11.26 -1.31
C PRO A 90 8.51 10.99 -0.68
N VAL A 91 8.09 11.84 0.24
CA VAL A 91 6.71 11.85 0.72
C VAL A 91 5.83 12.47 -0.36
N THR A 92 5.17 11.63 -1.14
CA THR A 92 4.28 12.08 -2.22
C THR A 92 2.88 11.56 -1.95
N PRO A 93 1.86 12.42 -1.78
CA PRO A 93 0.49 11.97 -1.64
C PRO A 93 0.00 11.25 -2.89
N ALA A 94 -0.67 10.12 -2.69
CA ALA A 94 -1.35 9.42 -3.76
C ALA A 94 -2.59 10.21 -4.20
N ARG A 95 -2.72 10.45 -5.50
CA ARG A 95 -3.93 11.03 -6.09
C ARG A 95 -5.01 9.98 -6.27
N ARG A 96 -4.61 8.81 -6.76
CA ARG A 96 -5.52 7.73 -7.10
C ARG A 96 -4.88 6.37 -6.80
N VAL A 97 -5.72 5.45 -6.28
CA VAL A 97 -5.38 4.04 -6.06
C VAL A 97 -6.56 3.17 -6.51
N LEU A 98 -6.31 2.19 -7.36
CA LEU A 98 -7.28 1.18 -7.75
C LEU A 98 -6.85 -0.19 -7.24
N LEU A 99 -7.81 -0.92 -6.71
CA LEU A 99 -7.60 -2.21 -6.09
C LEU A 99 -8.43 -3.29 -6.81
N ALA A 100 -7.86 -4.47 -6.92
CA ALA A 100 -8.56 -5.69 -7.29
C ALA A 100 -8.61 -6.64 -6.09
N GLY A 101 -9.69 -7.40 -6.00
CA GLY A 101 -9.87 -8.37 -4.92
C GLY A 101 -11.06 -9.29 -5.16
N PRO A 102 -11.35 -10.19 -4.22
CA PRO A 102 -12.49 -11.09 -4.31
C PRO A 102 -13.81 -10.31 -4.47
N ALA A 103 -14.69 -10.79 -5.36
CA ALA A 103 -15.95 -10.11 -5.67
C ALA A 103 -16.85 -9.94 -4.44
N GLU A 104 -16.84 -10.90 -3.52
CA GLU A 104 -17.59 -10.85 -2.26
C GLU A 104 -17.09 -9.75 -1.33
N ILE A 105 -15.80 -9.44 -1.36
CA ILE A 105 -15.22 -8.32 -0.60
C ILE A 105 -15.57 -7.00 -1.27
N ALA A 106 -15.44 -6.92 -2.60
CA ALA A 106 -15.78 -5.72 -3.36
C ALA A 106 -17.26 -5.33 -3.24
N ALA A 107 -18.15 -6.31 -3.08
CA ALA A 107 -19.58 -6.08 -2.90
C ALA A 107 -19.95 -5.41 -1.56
N VAL A 108 -19.14 -5.60 -0.51
CA VAL A 108 -19.46 -5.14 0.86
C VAL A 108 -18.51 -4.06 1.40
N VAL A 109 -17.32 -3.91 0.82
CA VAL A 109 -16.33 -2.91 1.22
C VAL A 109 -16.40 -1.71 0.27
N SER A 110 -16.92 -0.60 0.79
CA SER A 110 -17.02 0.63 0.00
C SER A 110 -15.65 1.28 -0.26
N PRO A 111 -15.53 2.12 -1.31
CA PRO A 111 -14.33 2.90 -1.56
C PRO A 111 -13.85 3.73 -0.36
N GLU A 112 -14.78 4.27 0.42
CA GLU A 112 -14.46 5.02 1.64
C GLU A 112 -13.81 4.13 2.71
N MET A 113 -14.33 2.92 2.90
CA MET A 113 -13.74 1.94 3.81
C MET A 113 -12.34 1.50 3.34
N LEU A 114 -12.14 1.33 2.02
CA LEU A 114 -10.83 1.06 1.44
C LEU A 114 -9.85 2.19 1.76
N ARG A 115 -10.23 3.43 1.51
CA ARG A 115 -9.39 4.61 1.80
C ARG A 115 -8.95 4.63 3.26
N LEU A 116 -9.88 4.43 4.19
CA LEU A 116 -9.58 4.42 5.62
C LEU A 116 -8.70 3.24 6.04
N ALA A 117 -8.86 2.07 5.42
CA ALA A 117 -8.02 0.91 5.66
C ALA A 117 -6.58 1.08 5.12
N LEU A 118 -6.42 1.85 4.05
CA LEU A 118 -5.12 2.12 3.43
C LEU A 118 -4.45 3.40 3.93
N LEU A 119 -5.14 4.21 4.71
CA LEU A 119 -4.64 5.50 5.17
C LEU A 119 -3.27 5.39 5.86
N GLY A 120 -2.31 6.20 5.42
CA GLY A 120 -0.95 6.19 5.92
C GLY A 120 -0.05 5.09 5.33
N LYS A 121 -0.56 4.22 4.46
CA LYS A 121 0.27 3.25 3.73
C LYS A 121 0.87 3.88 2.47
N VAL A 122 2.04 3.40 2.12
CA VAL A 122 2.65 3.67 0.80
C VAL A 122 2.31 2.50 -0.11
N VAL A 123 1.82 2.78 -1.31
CA VAL A 123 1.33 1.76 -2.25
C VAL A 123 2.03 1.86 -3.59
N THR A 124 2.31 0.71 -4.18
CA THR A 124 2.98 0.55 -5.48
C THR A 124 2.16 -0.37 -6.36
N THR A 125 2.02 -0.07 -7.63
CA THR A 125 1.30 -0.93 -8.59
C THR A 125 1.92 -2.32 -8.63
N GLY A 126 1.09 -3.36 -8.57
CA GLY A 126 1.49 -4.76 -8.56
C GLY A 126 1.79 -5.34 -7.19
N ASP A 127 1.69 -4.54 -6.13
CA ASP A 127 1.79 -5.01 -4.76
C ASP A 127 0.47 -5.59 -4.25
N ASP A 128 0.56 -6.47 -3.28
CA ASP A 128 -0.58 -6.86 -2.45
C ASP A 128 -0.62 -5.99 -1.19
N VAL A 129 -1.83 -5.62 -0.77
CA VAL A 129 -2.09 -4.85 0.44
C VAL A 129 -3.16 -5.50 1.29
N SER A 130 -3.06 -5.36 2.60
CA SER A 130 -4.09 -5.81 3.53
C SER A 130 -5.07 -4.69 3.87
N LEU A 131 -6.24 -5.07 4.37
CA LEU A 131 -7.23 -4.14 4.91
C LEU A 131 -6.91 -3.71 6.36
N LEU A 132 -5.83 -4.22 6.98
CA LEU A 132 -5.43 -3.83 8.34
C LEU A 132 -4.94 -2.37 8.35
N PRO A 133 -5.61 -1.46 9.07
CA PRO A 133 -5.21 -0.05 9.13
C PRO A 133 -3.86 0.13 9.83
N GLN A 134 -3.19 1.24 9.57
CA GLN A 134 -2.05 1.70 10.34
C GLN A 134 -2.46 2.02 11.79
N ASP A 135 -1.61 1.67 12.75
CA ASP A 135 -1.87 1.98 14.17
C ASP A 135 -1.45 3.40 14.55
N VAL A 136 -0.45 3.95 13.85
CA VAL A 136 0.03 5.32 14.08
C VAL A 136 -0.64 6.26 13.09
N LEU A 137 -1.61 7.03 13.57
CA LEU A 137 -2.33 8.03 12.80
C LEU A 137 -2.12 9.43 13.38
N PRO A 138 -2.11 10.47 12.53
CA PRO A 138 -1.63 11.79 12.92
C PRO A 138 -2.48 12.49 13.99
N ASP A 139 -3.78 12.24 14.03
CA ASP A 139 -4.70 12.94 14.92
C ASP A 139 -5.84 12.04 15.45
N ALA A 140 -6.52 12.54 16.51
CA ALA A 140 -7.58 11.79 17.18
C ALA A 140 -8.84 11.61 16.31
N ALA A 141 -9.16 12.58 15.46
CA ALA A 141 -10.34 12.52 14.60
C ALA A 141 -10.14 11.44 13.53
N THR A 142 -8.99 11.42 12.87
CA THR A 142 -8.60 10.38 11.90
C THR A 142 -8.59 9.00 12.55
N ARG A 143 -8.07 8.86 13.76
CA ARG A 143 -8.12 7.61 14.52
C ARG A 143 -9.56 7.12 14.75
N SER A 144 -10.46 8.01 15.12
CA SER A 144 -11.86 7.67 15.35
C SER A 144 -12.54 7.15 14.08
N LEU A 145 -12.27 7.78 12.93
CA LEU A 145 -12.78 7.32 11.62
C LEU A 145 -12.23 5.94 11.24
N VAL A 146 -10.94 5.71 11.42
CA VAL A 146 -10.30 4.41 11.12
C VAL A 146 -10.83 3.32 12.04
N GLU A 147 -11.05 3.60 13.33
CA GLU A 147 -11.67 2.64 14.26
C GLU A 147 -13.14 2.33 13.90
N ALA A 148 -13.87 3.31 13.39
CA ALA A 148 -15.22 3.06 12.88
C ALA A 148 -15.19 2.19 11.62
N ALA A 149 -14.25 2.43 10.70
CA ALA A 149 -14.04 1.60 9.51
C ALA A 149 -13.63 0.17 9.89
N ARG A 150 -12.71 0.00 10.85
CA ARG A 150 -12.29 -1.31 11.37
C ARG A 150 -13.48 -2.11 11.90
N ARG A 151 -14.34 -1.50 12.72
CA ARG A 151 -15.55 -2.14 13.23
C ARG A 151 -16.52 -2.51 12.10
N SER A 152 -16.67 -1.64 11.11
CA SER A 152 -17.53 -1.89 9.96
C SER A 152 -16.98 -3.05 9.10
N LEU A 153 -15.67 -3.12 8.85
CA LEU A 153 -15.02 -4.23 8.15
C LEU A 153 -15.24 -5.55 8.90
N SER A 154 -15.00 -5.56 10.21
CA SER A 154 -15.22 -6.74 11.05
C SER A 154 -16.67 -7.24 10.99
N ASN A 155 -17.65 -6.32 11.02
CA ASN A 155 -19.06 -6.68 10.97
C ASN A 155 -19.52 -7.16 9.59
N ARG A 156 -18.97 -6.62 8.49
CA ARG A 156 -19.42 -6.93 7.13
C ARG A 156 -18.68 -8.12 6.51
N VAL A 157 -17.40 -8.25 6.79
CA VAL A 157 -16.51 -9.27 6.21
C VAL A 157 -16.24 -10.41 7.19
N GLY A 158 -16.51 -10.21 8.49
CA GLY A 158 -16.18 -11.19 9.54
C GLY A 158 -14.65 -11.28 9.74
N TYR A 159 -14.16 -12.41 10.19
CA TYR A 159 -12.72 -12.61 10.43
C TYR A 159 -11.87 -12.56 9.16
N ALA A 160 -12.46 -12.78 7.99
CA ALA A 160 -11.74 -12.79 6.71
C ALA A 160 -11.05 -11.45 6.39
N TRP A 161 -11.56 -10.31 6.92
CA TRP A 161 -10.97 -9.00 6.63
C TRP A 161 -9.50 -8.87 7.07
N THR A 162 -9.10 -9.59 8.13
CA THR A 162 -7.72 -9.55 8.65
C THR A 162 -6.72 -10.33 7.79
N SER A 163 -7.20 -11.29 7.01
CA SER A 163 -6.40 -12.13 6.13
C SER A 163 -6.56 -11.81 4.65
N THR A 164 -7.58 -11.02 4.29
CA THR A 164 -7.82 -10.62 2.89
C THR A 164 -6.69 -9.74 2.38
N LEU A 165 -6.14 -10.10 1.22
CA LEU A 165 -5.20 -9.31 0.46
C LEU A 165 -5.88 -8.79 -0.80
N LEU A 166 -5.55 -7.56 -1.16
CA LEU A 166 -6.02 -6.88 -2.36
C LEU A 166 -4.82 -6.51 -3.23
N GLY A 167 -4.90 -6.76 -4.53
CA GLY A 167 -3.87 -6.35 -5.47
C GLY A 167 -4.01 -4.86 -5.80
N VAL A 168 -2.92 -4.13 -5.79
CA VAL A 168 -2.86 -2.74 -6.26
C VAL A 168 -2.74 -2.76 -7.78
N VAL A 169 -3.83 -2.43 -8.48
CA VAL A 169 -3.88 -2.39 -9.94
C VAL A 169 -3.25 -1.13 -10.49
N ALA A 170 -3.45 -0.01 -9.81
CA ALA A 170 -2.85 1.26 -10.15
C ALA A 170 -2.63 2.13 -8.92
N ALA A 171 -1.50 2.82 -8.86
CA ALA A 171 -1.17 3.84 -7.88
C ALA A 171 -0.58 5.06 -8.61
N GLU A 172 -1.12 6.23 -8.38
CA GLU A 172 -0.70 7.48 -9.03
C GLU A 172 -0.40 8.57 -8.01
N PRO A 173 0.86 9.01 -7.92
CA PRO A 173 2.06 8.42 -8.52
C PRO A 173 2.49 7.11 -7.85
N GLU A 174 3.43 6.38 -8.47
CA GLU A 174 3.99 5.15 -7.91
C GLU A 174 4.70 5.40 -6.57
N GLY A 175 4.55 4.46 -5.63
CA GLY A 175 5.18 4.56 -4.32
C GLY A 175 4.66 5.73 -3.49
N ALA A 176 3.38 6.07 -3.64
CA ALA A 176 2.76 7.22 -3.01
C ALA A 176 2.01 6.87 -1.73
N LEU A 177 1.96 7.85 -0.83
CA LEU A 177 1.29 7.78 0.47
C LEU A 177 -0.22 7.98 0.33
N VAL A 178 -1.01 7.06 0.82
CA VAL A 178 -2.48 7.22 0.87
C VAL A 178 -2.85 8.22 1.96
N THR A 179 -3.62 9.24 1.57
CA THR A 179 -4.11 10.31 2.43
C THR A 179 -5.65 10.39 2.39
N MET A 180 -6.24 11.28 3.19
CA MET A 180 -7.69 11.51 3.16
C MET A 180 -8.19 12.08 1.82
N ASP A 181 -7.31 12.70 1.05
CA ASP A 181 -7.64 13.27 -0.28
C ASP A 181 -7.43 12.28 -1.43
N THR A 182 -6.87 11.10 -1.16
CA THR A 182 -6.64 10.07 -2.17
C THR A 182 -7.97 9.50 -2.67
N LEU A 183 -8.12 9.44 -3.99
CA LEU A 183 -9.22 8.72 -4.63
C LEU A 183 -8.91 7.22 -4.60
N VAL A 184 -9.67 6.46 -3.83
CA VAL A 184 -9.50 5.01 -3.74
C VAL A 184 -10.75 4.33 -4.29
N GLY A 185 -10.56 3.23 -5.03
CA GLY A 185 -11.68 2.48 -5.57
C GLY A 185 -11.31 1.08 -6.02
N TRP A 186 -12.32 0.35 -6.45
CA TRP A 186 -12.18 -0.94 -7.08
C TRP A 186 -11.89 -0.78 -8.57
N GLU A 187 -11.10 -1.68 -9.15
CA GLU A 187 -10.80 -1.69 -10.59
C GLU A 187 -12.07 -1.67 -11.44
N HIS A 188 -13.10 -2.40 -11.02
CA HIS A 188 -14.40 -2.51 -11.69
C HIS A 188 -15.53 -2.02 -10.80
N GLY A 189 -15.40 -0.83 -10.21
CA GLY A 189 -16.40 -0.35 -9.29
C GLY A 189 -16.33 1.15 -9.01
N PRO A 190 -17.12 1.65 -8.06
CA PRO A 190 -17.10 3.05 -7.68
C PRO A 190 -15.77 3.45 -7.02
N VAL A 191 -15.37 4.70 -7.20
CA VAL A 191 -14.23 5.32 -6.52
C VAL A 191 -14.70 6.31 -5.47
N THR A 192 -13.87 6.62 -4.48
CA THR A 192 -14.15 7.68 -3.51
C THR A 192 -14.18 9.04 -4.20
N HIS A 193 -15.08 9.91 -3.80
CA HIS A 193 -14.99 11.33 -4.15
C HIS A 193 -14.08 12.02 -3.13
N GLY A 194 -13.07 12.74 -3.62
CA GLY A 194 -12.26 13.63 -2.77
C GLY A 194 -13.12 14.78 -2.26
N SER A 195 -12.80 15.31 -1.09
CA SER A 195 -13.49 16.45 -0.47
C SER A 195 -13.25 17.80 -1.15
N ALA A 196 -12.50 17.84 -2.26
CA ALA A 196 -12.36 19.03 -3.10
C ALA A 196 -13.32 18.91 -4.28
N GLY A 197 -14.38 19.72 -4.26
CA GLY A 197 -15.34 19.79 -5.35
C GLY A 197 -14.68 20.12 -6.69
N THR A 198 -14.62 19.14 -7.56
CA THR A 198 -14.53 19.34 -9.01
C THR A 198 -15.06 18.07 -9.67
N SER A 199 -15.96 18.28 -10.62
CA SER A 199 -16.73 17.30 -11.36
C SER A 199 -15.91 16.08 -11.79
N ALA A 200 -16.31 14.90 -11.37
CA ALA A 200 -15.78 13.66 -11.90
C ALA A 200 -16.20 13.53 -13.36
N GLU A 201 -15.27 13.58 -14.29
CA GLU A 201 -15.52 13.13 -15.64
C GLU A 201 -15.76 11.62 -15.64
N PRO A 202 -16.83 11.12 -16.28
CA PRO A 202 -17.03 9.70 -16.43
C PRO A 202 -15.92 9.14 -17.33
N TRP A 203 -15.27 8.10 -16.90
CA TRP A 203 -14.23 7.39 -17.65
C TRP A 203 -14.81 6.88 -18.96
N VAL A 204 -14.47 7.55 -20.05
CA VAL A 204 -14.77 7.08 -21.41
C VAL A 204 -13.82 5.90 -21.67
N THR A 205 -14.34 4.70 -21.57
CA THR A 205 -13.75 3.53 -22.22
C THR A 205 -13.71 3.83 -23.71
N GLY A 206 -12.51 3.92 -24.28
CA GLY A 206 -12.33 4.09 -25.73
C GLY A 206 -13.07 2.99 -26.49
N PRO A 207 -13.56 3.28 -27.70
CA PRO A 207 -14.39 2.35 -28.46
C PRO A 207 -13.60 1.08 -28.79
N CYS A 208 -14.12 -0.04 -28.35
CA CYS A 208 -13.71 -1.37 -28.79
C CYS A 208 -13.97 -1.44 -30.30
N SER A 209 -12.91 -1.48 -31.11
CA SER A 209 -13.00 -1.63 -32.56
C SER A 209 -13.69 -2.97 -32.88
N GLN A 210 -14.89 -2.89 -33.40
CA GLN A 210 -15.59 -4.05 -33.92
C GLN A 210 -14.86 -4.58 -35.18
N PRO A 211 -14.69 -5.88 -35.33
CA PRO A 211 -14.16 -6.42 -36.59
C PRO A 211 -15.20 -6.27 -37.70
N THR A 212 -14.79 -5.62 -38.77
CA THR A 212 -15.54 -5.45 -40.02
C THR A 212 -15.86 -6.84 -40.60
N ARG A 213 -17.13 -7.16 -40.70
CA ARG A 213 -17.63 -8.30 -41.50
C ARG A 213 -17.33 -8.03 -42.99
N VAL A 214 -16.46 -8.83 -43.55
CA VAL A 214 -16.31 -8.91 -45.00
C VAL A 214 -17.46 -9.78 -45.53
N SER A 215 -18.40 -9.17 -46.25
CA SER A 215 -19.40 -9.92 -47.06
C SER A 215 -18.74 -10.30 -48.37
N MET A 216 -18.57 -11.61 -48.58
CA MET A 216 -18.37 -12.15 -49.91
C MET A 216 -19.73 -12.16 -50.65
N VAL A 217 -19.79 -11.51 -51.77
CA VAL A 217 -20.81 -11.70 -52.82
C VAL A 217 -20.16 -12.47 -53.93
N THR A 218 -20.83 -13.52 -54.32
CA THR A 218 -20.62 -14.43 -55.47
C THR A 218 -20.39 -13.75 -56.76
#